data_03648f4e2d066b1309ce3b5593b672fb
#
_entry.id   03648f4e2d066b1309ce3b5593b672fb
#
_cell.length_a   1.000
_cell.length_b   1.000
_cell.length_c   1.000
_cell.angle_alpha   90.00
_cell.angle_beta   90.00
_cell.angle_gamma   90.00
#
_symmetry.space_group_name_H-M   'P 1'
#
loop_
_entity.id
_entity.type
_entity.pdbx_description
1 polymer ?
#
loop_
_entity_poly.entity_id
_entity_poly.type
_entity_poly.pdbx_seq_one_letter_code
_entity_poly.pdbx_strand_id
1 'polypeptide(L)'
;VYKRQILMGMLYGGQVQTMMPKLHSIHFEGMELIRPLYLIREEDIKHWRDYNSLHFIQCACRFTDTCTTCRPNGESASKRMEIKHMIAEMKKVNPYVETNIFRSIENVNLDTVVAYKKNGVRHSFLEDYESC
;
A
#
# COMPACT_ATOMS: atom_id res chain seq x y z
N VAL A 1 3.69 3.17 -3.04
CA VAL A 1 2.24 2.90 -2.99
C VAL A 1 1.90 1.97 -1.84
N TYR A 2 2.53 0.79 -1.74
CA TYR A 2 2.24 -0.25 -0.74
C TYR A 2 2.38 0.24 0.71
N LYS A 3 3.46 0.93 1.05
CA LYS A 3 3.69 1.48 2.40
C LYS A 3 2.54 2.37 2.87
N ARG A 4 2.07 3.25 1.97
CA ARG A 4 0.92 4.11 2.25
C ARG A 4 -0.36 3.30 2.43
N GLN A 5 -0.53 2.24 1.64
CA GLN A 5 -1.69 1.35 1.73
C GLN A 5 -1.71 0.58 3.05
N ILE A 6 -0.57 0.04 3.48
CA ILE A 6 -0.43 -0.65 4.77
C ILE A 6 -0.84 0.29 5.91
N LEU A 7 -0.24 1.48 5.99
CA LEU A 7 -0.56 2.44 7.05
C LEU A 7 -2.00 2.94 6.98
N MET A 8 -2.54 3.16 5.78
CA MET A 8 -3.96 3.49 5.63
C MET A 8 -4.88 2.39 6.16
N GLY A 9 -4.56 1.12 5.84
CA GLY A 9 -5.29 -0.04 6.35
C GLY A 9 -5.26 -0.10 7.88
N MET A 10 -4.08 0.09 8.47
CA MET A 10 -3.90 0.08 9.92
C MET A 10 -4.62 1.23 10.62
N LEU A 11 -4.40 2.47 10.18
CA LEU A 11 -4.83 3.68 10.89
C LEU A 11 -6.32 4.01 10.67
N TYR A 12 -6.85 3.70 9.49
CA TYR A 12 -8.23 4.05 9.14
C TYR A 12 -9.15 2.84 8.92
N GLY A 13 -8.57 1.65 8.68
CA GLY A 13 -9.33 0.44 8.41
C GLY A 13 -9.26 -0.63 9.52
N GLY A 14 -8.36 -0.46 10.51
CA GLY A 14 -8.15 -1.44 11.56
C GLY A 14 -7.69 -2.80 11.05
N GLN A 15 -6.99 -2.83 9.90
CA GLN A 15 -6.56 -4.08 9.27
C GLN A 15 -5.19 -3.93 8.61
N VAL A 16 -4.41 -5.00 8.62
CA VAL A 16 -3.13 -5.08 7.93
C VAL A 16 -3.33 -5.87 6.65
N GLN A 17 -3.42 -5.15 5.54
CA GLN A 17 -3.55 -5.77 4.22
C GLN A 17 -2.95 -4.88 3.13
N THR A 18 -2.58 -5.50 2.01
CA THR A 18 -2.08 -4.81 0.83
C THR A 18 -2.49 -5.54 -0.44
N MET A 19 -2.27 -4.91 -1.59
CA MET A 19 -2.49 -5.57 -2.87
C MET A 19 -1.41 -6.63 -3.10
N MET A 20 -1.81 -7.80 -3.55
CA MET A 20 -0.85 -8.85 -3.93
C MET A 20 -0.08 -8.45 -5.18
N PRO A 21 1.24 -8.76 -5.26
CA PRO A 21 2.05 -8.50 -6.46
C PRO A 21 1.60 -9.31 -7.67
N LYS A 22 0.97 -10.46 -7.44
CA LYS A 22 0.37 -11.34 -8.43
C LYS A 22 -0.91 -11.95 -7.87
N LEU A 23 -1.95 -12.01 -8.69
CA LEU A 23 -3.22 -12.66 -8.32
C LEU A 23 -3.98 -13.12 -9.57
N HIS A 24 -4.76 -14.18 -9.42
CA HIS A 24 -5.70 -14.60 -10.44
C HIS A 24 -6.89 -13.64 -10.54
N SER A 25 -7.34 -13.35 -11.74
CA SER A 25 -8.51 -12.52 -11.96
C SER A 25 -9.78 -13.28 -11.54
N ILE A 26 -10.65 -12.60 -10.78
CA ILE A 26 -11.96 -13.15 -10.40
C ILE A 26 -12.96 -13.01 -11.55
N HIS A 27 -12.79 -12.00 -12.39
CA HIS A 27 -13.73 -11.67 -13.45
C HIS A 27 -13.38 -12.25 -14.82
N PHE A 28 -12.11 -12.63 -15.02
CA PHE A 28 -11.61 -13.14 -16.28
C PHE A 28 -10.87 -14.47 -16.03
N GLU A 29 -11.52 -15.56 -16.38
CA GLU A 29 -10.96 -16.90 -16.22
C GLU A 29 -9.64 -17.07 -17.00
N GLY A 30 -8.65 -17.67 -16.38
CA GLY A 30 -7.32 -17.88 -16.97
C GLY A 30 -6.42 -16.65 -17.03
N MET A 31 -6.90 -15.47 -16.61
CA MET A 31 -6.09 -14.25 -16.58
C MET A 31 -5.45 -14.02 -15.20
N GLU A 32 -4.22 -13.51 -15.23
CA GLU A 32 -3.49 -13.09 -14.03
C GLU A 32 -3.22 -11.58 -14.06
N LEU A 33 -3.40 -10.94 -12.91
CA LEU A 33 -2.96 -9.57 -12.69
C LEU A 33 -1.58 -9.60 -12.06
N ILE A 34 -0.61 -8.94 -12.70
CA ILE A 34 0.75 -8.81 -12.18
C ILE A 34 1.09 -7.32 -11.94
N ARG A 35 1.96 -7.07 -10.98
CA ARG A 35 2.47 -5.72 -10.65
C ARG A 35 4.00 -5.73 -10.70
N PRO A 36 4.60 -5.64 -11.90
CA PRO A 36 6.05 -5.81 -12.07
C PRO A 36 6.88 -4.75 -11.32
N LEU A 37 6.33 -3.56 -11.05
CA LEU A 37 6.99 -2.50 -10.30
C LEU A 37 6.79 -2.59 -8.77
N TYR A 38 6.41 -3.76 -8.27
CA TYR A 38 6.10 -3.99 -6.85
C TYR A 38 7.23 -3.55 -5.90
N LEU A 39 8.49 -3.86 -6.25
CA LEU A 39 9.66 -3.54 -5.44
C LEU A 39 10.31 -2.18 -5.77
N ILE A 40 9.83 -1.48 -6.81
CA ILE A 40 10.42 -0.23 -7.27
C ILE A 40 9.83 0.94 -6.47
N ARG A 41 10.68 1.85 -6.01
CA ARG A 41 10.24 3.06 -5.29
C ARG A 41 9.70 4.09 -6.28
N GLU A 42 8.73 4.90 -5.82
CA GLU A 42 8.20 6.02 -6.60
C GLU A 42 9.29 7.03 -6.98
N GLU A 43 10.27 7.25 -6.08
CA GLU A 43 11.40 8.15 -6.31
C GLU A 43 12.31 7.64 -7.44
N ASP A 44 12.59 6.33 -7.45
CA ASP A 44 13.42 5.71 -8.50
C ASP A 44 12.76 5.82 -9.88
N ILE A 45 11.42 5.65 -9.92
CA ILE A 45 10.64 5.83 -11.16
C ILE A 45 10.71 7.29 -11.64
N LYS A 46 10.64 8.27 -10.72
CA LYS A 46 10.76 9.68 -11.07
C LYS A 46 12.15 10.00 -11.60
N HIS A 47 13.21 9.54 -10.93
CA HIS A 47 14.59 9.72 -11.39
C HIS A 47 14.79 9.09 -12.77
N TRP A 48 14.28 7.88 -12.98
CA TRP A 48 14.35 7.21 -14.29
C TRP A 48 13.62 8.00 -15.39
N ARG A 49 12.43 8.53 -15.08
CA ARG A 49 11.68 9.42 -15.98
C ARG A 49 12.51 10.65 -16.37
N ASP A 50 13.08 11.31 -15.36
CA ASP A 50 13.81 12.56 -15.56
C ASP A 50 15.12 12.32 -16.35
N TYR A 51 15.82 11.23 -16.02
CA TYR A 51 17.03 10.81 -16.74
C TYR A 51 16.75 10.54 -18.23
N ASN A 52 15.61 9.96 -18.56
CA ASN A 52 15.22 9.65 -19.94
C ASN A 52 14.39 10.77 -20.60
N SER A 53 14.23 11.92 -19.94
CA SER A 53 13.44 13.07 -20.44
C SER A 53 12.00 12.68 -20.87
N LEU A 54 11.38 11.75 -20.13
CA LEU A 54 10.04 11.25 -20.46
C LEU A 54 8.96 12.18 -19.88
N HIS A 55 7.96 12.46 -20.69
CA HIS A 55 6.81 13.26 -20.30
C HIS A 55 5.56 12.39 -20.18
N PHE A 56 5.01 12.29 -18.97
CA PHE A 56 3.78 11.56 -18.70
C PHE A 56 2.62 12.51 -18.43
N ILE A 57 1.42 12.08 -18.81
CA ILE A 57 0.19 12.76 -18.44
C ILE A 57 0.06 12.74 -16.92
N GLN A 58 0.04 13.90 -16.29
CA GLN A 58 -0.02 14.01 -14.82
C GLN A 58 -1.38 13.60 -14.26
N CYS A 59 -2.45 13.85 -14.99
CA CYS A 59 -3.81 13.49 -14.61
C CYS A 59 -4.63 13.05 -15.82
N ALA A 60 -5.15 11.82 -15.77
CA ALA A 60 -6.08 11.30 -16.76
C ALA A 60 -7.56 11.66 -16.46
N CYS A 61 -7.82 12.31 -15.32
CA CYS A 61 -9.17 12.64 -14.83
C CYS A 61 -9.73 13.88 -15.55
N ARG A 62 -9.82 13.86 -16.88
CA ARG A 62 -10.53 14.92 -17.65
C ARG A 62 -12.05 14.89 -17.43
N PHE A 63 -12.57 13.88 -16.73
CA PHE A 63 -14.01 13.66 -16.58
C PHE A 63 -14.62 14.19 -15.28
N THR A 64 -13.83 14.73 -14.37
CA THR A 64 -14.38 15.27 -13.13
C THR A 64 -13.76 16.64 -12.84
N ASP A 65 -14.53 17.69 -12.97
CA ASP A 65 -14.21 19.04 -12.49
C ASP A 65 -13.94 19.07 -10.96
N THR A 66 -14.08 17.93 -10.32
CA THR A 66 -13.92 17.68 -8.88
C THR A 66 -12.71 16.81 -8.54
N CYS A 67 -11.70 16.71 -9.42
CA CYS A 67 -10.47 15.99 -9.07
C CYS A 67 -9.75 16.68 -7.90
N THR A 68 -9.96 16.20 -6.69
CA THR A 68 -9.35 16.72 -5.47
C THR A 68 -7.82 16.55 -5.45
N THR A 69 -7.28 15.67 -6.29
CA THR A 69 -5.83 15.41 -6.41
C THR A 69 -5.13 16.46 -7.28
N CYS A 70 -5.87 17.14 -8.17
CA CYS A 70 -5.33 18.09 -9.16
C CYS A 70 -5.66 19.54 -8.84
N ARG A 71 -6.18 19.87 -7.67
CA ARG A 71 -6.47 21.26 -7.28
C ARG A 71 -5.18 22.07 -7.19
N PRO A 72 -5.14 23.30 -7.77
CA PRO A 72 -3.96 24.16 -7.78
C PRO A 72 -3.48 24.55 -6.37
N ASN A 73 -4.36 24.56 -5.39
CA ASN A 73 -4.09 25.03 -4.03
C ASN A 73 -3.45 23.96 -3.11
N GLY A 74 -3.07 22.78 -3.61
CA GLY A 74 -2.30 21.81 -2.84
C GLY A 74 -3.02 21.17 -1.63
N GLU A 75 -4.20 21.62 -1.29
CA GLU A 75 -5.03 21.09 -0.23
C GLU A 75 -5.82 19.86 -0.69
N SER A 76 -5.09 18.84 -1.09
CA SER A 76 -5.70 17.53 -1.19
C SER A 76 -5.86 16.98 0.22
N ALA A 77 -7.06 17.06 0.76
CA ALA A 77 -7.48 16.37 1.97
C ALA A 77 -7.52 14.84 1.77
N SER A 78 -6.69 14.33 0.87
CA SER A 78 -6.57 12.90 0.62
C SER A 78 -5.79 12.24 1.73
N LYS A 79 -6.41 11.25 2.38
CA LYS A 79 -5.75 10.38 3.37
C LYS A 79 -4.40 9.83 2.89
N ARG A 80 -4.24 9.65 1.58
CA ARG A 80 -2.96 9.25 0.97
C ARG A 80 -1.86 10.29 1.10
N MET A 81 -2.19 11.57 1.03
CA MET A 81 -1.22 12.66 1.20
C MET A 81 -0.83 12.81 2.67
N GLU A 82 -1.79 12.70 3.57
CA GLU A 82 -1.55 12.70 5.02
C GLU A 82 -0.56 11.61 5.41
N ILE A 83 -0.78 10.37 4.97
CA ILE A 83 0.15 9.24 5.20
C ILE A 83 1.51 9.48 4.52
N LYS A 84 1.54 10.10 3.35
CA LYS A 84 2.81 10.43 2.67
C LYS A 84 3.65 11.40 3.51
N HIS A 85 3.03 12.43 4.08
CA HIS A 85 3.71 13.37 4.98
C HIS A 85 4.16 12.68 6.27
N MET A 86 3.30 11.87 6.88
CA MET A 86 3.65 11.09 8.08
C MET A 86 4.89 10.21 7.86
N ILE A 87 4.94 9.47 6.77
CA ILE A 87 6.12 8.65 6.42
C ILE A 87 7.36 9.53 6.23
N ALA A 88 7.24 10.69 5.58
CA ALA A 88 8.35 11.61 5.37
C ALA A 88 8.91 12.15 6.69
N GLU A 89 8.06 12.49 7.66
CA GLU A 89 8.49 12.91 9.00
C GLU A 89 9.15 11.77 9.76
N MET A 90 8.56 10.57 9.75
CA MET A 90 9.17 9.38 10.38
C MET A 90 10.54 9.06 9.78
N LYS A 91 10.74 9.27 8.48
CA LYS A 91 12.01 9.01 7.78
C LYS A 91 13.14 9.92 8.26
N LYS A 92 12.84 11.13 8.74
CA LYS A 92 13.83 12.03 9.33
C LYS A 92 14.45 11.47 10.61
N VAL A 93 13.66 10.72 11.40
CA VAL A 93 14.08 10.09 12.65
C VAL A 93 14.68 8.70 12.39
N ASN A 94 14.04 7.91 11.51
CA ASN A 94 14.48 6.56 11.18
C ASN A 94 14.57 6.38 9.67
N PRO A 95 15.76 6.36 9.06
CA PRO A 95 15.94 6.18 7.61
C PRO A 95 15.35 4.87 7.07
N TYR A 96 15.23 3.85 7.92
CA TYR A 96 14.72 2.51 7.55
C TYR A 96 13.20 2.37 7.66
N VAL A 97 12.48 3.39 8.13
CA VAL A 97 11.03 3.29 8.39
C VAL A 97 10.23 2.78 7.19
N GLU A 98 10.57 3.24 6.00
CA GLU A 98 9.89 2.80 4.79
C GLU A 98 10.09 1.30 4.50
N THR A 99 11.29 0.81 4.70
CA THR A 99 11.64 -0.61 4.53
C THR A 99 10.99 -1.46 5.61
N ASN A 100 10.98 -0.97 6.85
CA ASN A 100 10.37 -1.68 7.97
C ASN A 100 8.86 -1.82 7.80
N ILE A 101 8.15 -0.75 7.40
CA ILE A 101 6.72 -0.81 7.09
C ILE A 101 6.44 -1.82 5.97
N PHE A 102 7.27 -1.86 4.93
CA PHE A 102 7.08 -2.79 3.83
C PHE A 102 7.33 -4.23 4.27
N ARG A 103 8.43 -4.50 4.97
CA ARG A 103 8.80 -5.83 5.45
C ARG A 103 7.85 -6.38 6.52
N SER A 104 7.15 -5.54 7.26
CA SER A 104 6.23 -5.99 8.30
C SER A 104 5.12 -6.90 7.79
N ILE A 105 4.70 -6.73 6.53
CA ILE A 105 3.70 -7.61 5.91
C ILE A 105 4.27 -8.90 5.31
N GLU A 106 5.59 -8.96 5.11
CA GLU A 106 6.29 -10.14 4.62
C GLU A 106 6.77 -11.03 5.77
N ASN A 107 6.80 -10.49 6.98
CA ASN A 107 7.37 -11.13 8.17
C ASN A 107 6.34 -11.12 9.31
N VAL A 108 5.15 -11.67 9.05
CA VAL A 108 4.08 -11.82 10.03
C VAL A 108 4.26 -13.16 10.76
N ASN A 109 4.47 -13.11 12.07
CA ASN A 109 4.48 -14.30 12.90
C ASN A 109 3.05 -14.60 13.37
N LEU A 110 2.45 -15.67 12.85
CA LEU A 110 1.07 -16.04 13.15
C LEU A 110 0.88 -16.52 14.59
N ASP A 111 1.93 -17.05 15.22
CA ASP A 111 1.88 -17.55 16.64
C ASP A 111 1.70 -16.41 17.65
N THR A 112 2.00 -15.17 17.22
CA THR A 112 1.90 -13.98 18.09
C THR A 112 0.77 -13.03 17.66
N VAL A 113 -0.06 -13.44 16.72
CA VAL A 113 -1.20 -12.65 16.23
C VAL A 113 -2.49 -13.12 16.86
N VAL A 114 -3.23 -12.20 17.48
CA VAL A 114 -4.50 -12.51 18.19
C VAL A 114 -5.55 -13.12 17.26
N ALA A 115 -5.61 -12.67 16.02
CA ALA A 115 -6.49 -13.24 15.00
C ALA A 115 -6.03 -12.85 13.59
N TYR A 116 -6.28 -13.69 12.60
CA TYR A 116 -6.03 -13.42 11.20
C TYR A 116 -7.16 -13.96 10.32
N LYS A 117 -7.22 -13.50 9.07
CA LYS A 117 -8.17 -14.01 8.08
C LYS A 117 -7.43 -14.74 6.97
N LYS A 118 -7.89 -15.94 6.64
CA LYS A 118 -7.40 -16.74 5.51
C LYS A 118 -8.60 -17.29 4.72
N ASN A 119 -8.62 -17.05 3.42
CA ASN A 119 -9.73 -17.49 2.53
C ASN A 119 -11.13 -17.04 3.02
N GLY A 120 -11.22 -15.85 3.62
CA GLY A 120 -12.47 -15.32 4.17
C GLY A 120 -12.84 -15.84 5.57
N VAL A 121 -12.16 -16.87 6.07
CA VAL A 121 -12.36 -17.43 7.40
C VAL A 121 -11.47 -16.70 8.40
N ARG A 122 -12.03 -16.38 9.56
CA ARG A 122 -11.30 -15.79 10.68
C ARG A 122 -10.76 -16.92 11.57
N HIS A 123 -9.47 -16.89 11.83
CA HIS A 123 -8.78 -17.74 12.79
C HIS A 123 -8.40 -16.91 14.02
N SER A 124 -8.56 -17.49 15.20
CA SER A 124 -8.26 -16.85 16.48
C SER A 124 -7.28 -17.70 17.28
N PHE A 125 -6.46 -17.07 18.10
CA PHE A 125 -5.55 -17.78 19.01
C PHE A 125 -6.28 -18.74 19.96
N LEU A 126 -7.60 -18.53 20.20
CA LEU A 126 -8.40 -19.43 21.05
C LEU A 126 -8.58 -20.83 20.44
N GLU A 127 -8.56 -20.94 19.09
CA GLU A 127 -8.69 -22.24 18.42
C GLU A 127 -7.53 -23.18 18.78
N ASP A 128 -6.32 -22.62 18.85
CA ASP A 128 -5.12 -23.39 19.19
C ASP A 128 -4.97 -23.55 20.70
N TYR A 129 -5.46 -22.59 21.51
CA TYR A 129 -5.38 -22.62 22.98
C TYR A 129 -6.27 -23.67 23.60
N GLU A 130 -7.47 -23.91 23.05
CA GLU A 130 -8.42 -24.92 23.56
C GLU A 130 -8.08 -26.33 23.09
N SER A 131 -7.13 -26.50 22.16
CA SER A 131 -6.70 -27.80 21.64
C SER A 131 -5.49 -28.42 22.37
N CYS A 132 -4.97 -27.75 23.39
CA CYS A 132 -3.87 -28.22 24.25
C CYS A 132 -4.42 -28.98 25.52
#